data_7b47623996e9f7e4586dd61e66346f64
#
_entry.id   7b47623996e9f7e4586dd61e66346f64
#
_cell.length_a   1.000
_cell.length_b   1.000
_cell.length_c   1.000
_cell.angle_alpha   90.00
_cell.angle_beta   90.00
_cell.angle_gamma   90.00
#
_symmetry.space_group_name_H-M   'P 1'
#
loop_
_entity.id
_entity.type
_entity.pdbx_description
1 polymer ?
#
loop_
_entity_poly.entity_id
_entity_poly.type
_entity_poly.pdbx_seq_one_letter_code
_entity_poly.pdbx_strand_id
1 'polypeptide(L)'
;MKTVLGIGGTDDSLRALEETLNRAAETGDELVVAVVENPDSPHEAEDVAQHVEEEVAAHEADAEVVRLEGHPGSVLVEYAEGEGFDEIVLGGGEKSAMGKIQMGHIAEFVLLNSHVSVKLVR
;
A
#
# COMPACT_ATOMS: atom_id res chain seq x y z
N MET A 1 9.27 -3.67 -13.67
CA MET A 1 8.23 -4.37 -12.91
C MET A 1 7.10 -3.41 -12.59
N LYS A 2 5.89 -3.87 -12.63
CA LYS A 2 4.71 -3.05 -12.34
C LYS A 2 4.20 -3.37 -10.94
N THR A 3 4.26 -2.38 -10.05
CA THR A 3 3.98 -2.54 -8.62
C THR A 3 2.83 -1.66 -8.16
N VAL A 4 1.93 -2.20 -7.35
CA VAL A 4 0.92 -1.41 -6.66
C VAL A 4 1.20 -1.45 -5.15
N LEU A 5 1.22 -0.26 -4.53
CA LEU A 5 1.35 -0.11 -3.09
C LEU A 5 -0.02 0.20 -2.51
N GLY A 6 -0.50 -0.64 -1.61
CA GLY A 6 -1.76 -0.41 -0.92
C GLY A 6 -1.56 0.41 0.36
N ILE A 7 -2.30 1.50 0.49
CA ILE A 7 -2.23 2.39 1.65
C ILE A 7 -3.58 2.45 2.34
N GLY A 8 -3.61 1.99 3.58
CA GLY A 8 -4.81 2.05 4.42
C GLY A 8 -4.77 3.15 5.49
N GLY A 9 -3.73 3.98 5.52
CA GLY A 9 -3.66 5.11 6.44
C GLY A 9 -3.12 4.80 7.84
N THR A 10 -2.66 3.60 8.09
CA THR A 10 -1.99 3.24 9.33
C THR A 10 -0.52 3.63 9.28
N ASP A 11 0.15 3.72 10.44
CA ASP A 11 1.55 4.14 10.50
C ASP A 11 2.47 3.23 9.69
N ASP A 12 2.24 1.93 9.70
CA ASP A 12 3.03 0.98 8.93
C ASP A 12 2.83 1.18 7.42
N SER A 13 1.62 1.52 6.97
CA SER A 13 1.39 1.80 5.56
C SER A 13 2.09 3.09 5.12
N LEU A 14 2.12 4.09 5.97
CA LEU A 14 2.81 5.36 5.66
C LEU A 14 4.33 5.21 5.64
N ARG A 15 4.88 4.33 6.48
CA ARG A 15 6.31 3.98 6.41
C ARG A 15 6.62 3.24 5.11
N ALA A 16 5.74 2.33 4.69
CA ALA A 16 5.89 1.59 3.44
C ALA A 16 5.86 2.53 2.23
N LEU A 17 5.08 3.60 2.30
CA LEU A 17 5.02 4.61 1.24
C LEU A 17 6.38 5.24 1.00
N GLU A 18 7.02 5.73 2.05
CA GLU A 18 8.33 6.39 1.92
C GLU A 18 9.38 5.45 1.35
N GLU A 19 9.47 4.25 1.89
CA GLU A 19 10.45 3.26 1.42
C GLU A 19 10.20 2.85 -0.02
N THR A 20 8.94 2.65 -0.40
CA THR A 20 8.57 2.23 -1.75
C THR A 20 8.84 3.34 -2.78
N LEU A 21 8.57 4.60 -2.42
CA LEU A 21 8.88 5.73 -3.29
C LEU A 21 10.39 5.84 -3.53
N ASN A 22 11.20 5.68 -2.49
CA ASN A 22 12.64 5.71 -2.62
C ASN A 22 13.16 4.58 -3.52
N ARG A 23 12.61 3.39 -3.34
CA ARG A 23 12.99 2.22 -4.14
C ARG A 23 12.60 2.37 -5.60
N ALA A 24 11.40 2.85 -5.88
CA ALA A 24 10.93 3.05 -7.25
C ALA A 24 11.82 4.05 -8.01
N ALA A 25 12.29 5.10 -7.33
CA ALA A 25 13.21 6.06 -7.92
C ALA A 25 14.54 5.40 -8.33
N GLU A 26 15.00 4.41 -7.56
CA GLU A 26 16.26 3.69 -7.86
C GLU A 26 16.10 2.65 -8.96
N THR A 27 14.97 1.91 -8.96
CA THR A 27 14.78 0.78 -9.89
C THR A 27 14.13 1.16 -11.20
N GLY A 28 13.42 2.30 -11.24
CA GLY A 28 12.65 2.70 -12.43
C GLY A 28 11.37 1.88 -12.61
N ASP A 29 10.91 1.17 -11.59
CA ASP A 29 9.68 0.40 -11.66
C ASP A 29 8.46 1.32 -11.85
N GLU A 30 7.44 0.81 -12.57
CA GLU A 30 6.16 1.48 -12.68
C GLU A 30 5.41 1.30 -11.37
N LEU A 31 5.05 2.41 -10.73
CA LEU A 31 4.40 2.40 -9.43
C LEU A 31 3.05 3.08 -9.45
N VAL A 32 2.05 2.38 -8.88
CA VAL A 32 0.75 2.97 -8.58
C VAL A 32 0.56 2.87 -7.06
N VAL A 33 0.14 3.96 -6.45
CA VAL A 33 -0.21 3.97 -5.02
C VAL A 33 -1.74 3.96 -4.93
N ALA A 34 -2.28 2.90 -4.35
CA ALA A 34 -3.72 2.71 -4.21
C ALA A 34 -4.14 2.99 -2.76
N VAL A 35 -4.91 4.04 -2.56
CA VAL A 35 -5.47 4.38 -1.25
C VAL A 35 -6.81 3.66 -1.10
N VAL A 36 -6.92 2.83 -0.08
CA VAL A 36 -8.13 2.06 0.20
C VAL A 36 -8.84 2.58 1.45
N GLU A 37 -10.15 2.36 1.53
CA GLU A 37 -10.92 2.70 2.71
C GLU A 37 -10.59 1.70 3.81
N ASN A 38 -10.13 2.20 4.95
CA ASN A 38 -9.76 1.34 6.08
C ASN A 38 -10.47 1.84 7.34
N PRO A 39 -11.48 1.11 7.86
CA PRO A 39 -12.20 1.54 9.06
C PRO A 39 -11.32 1.56 10.31
N ASP A 40 -10.20 0.83 10.29
CA ASP A 40 -9.25 0.80 11.41
C ASP A 40 -8.24 1.94 11.38
N SER A 41 -8.22 2.75 10.31
CA SER A 41 -7.32 3.89 10.20
C SER A 41 -7.80 5.06 11.07
N PRO A 42 -6.88 5.78 11.74
CA PRO A 42 -7.23 7.00 12.45
C PRO A 42 -7.50 8.18 11.52
N HIS A 43 -7.26 8.01 10.21
CA HIS A 43 -7.40 9.07 9.21
C HIS A 43 -8.46 8.72 8.17
N GLU A 44 -9.16 9.73 7.66
CA GLU A 44 -10.09 9.57 6.55
C GLU A 44 -9.31 9.27 5.25
N ALA A 45 -9.90 8.47 4.38
CA ALA A 45 -9.26 8.10 3.10
C ALA A 45 -8.90 9.32 2.25
N GLU A 46 -9.73 10.36 2.29
CA GLU A 46 -9.45 11.61 1.57
C GLU A 46 -8.17 12.28 2.06
N ASP A 47 -7.98 12.36 3.38
CA ASP A 47 -6.79 12.94 3.98
C ASP A 47 -5.56 12.11 3.70
N VAL A 48 -5.70 10.79 3.73
CA VAL A 48 -4.62 9.86 3.38
C VAL A 48 -4.20 10.05 1.93
N ALA A 49 -5.17 10.15 1.02
CA ALA A 49 -4.88 10.37 -0.41
C ALA A 49 -4.14 11.68 -0.64
N GLN A 50 -4.54 12.74 0.06
CA GLN A 50 -3.86 14.04 -0.04
C GLN A 50 -2.41 13.93 0.44
N HIS A 51 -2.20 13.27 1.58
CA HIS A 51 -0.85 13.05 2.11
C HIS A 51 0.01 12.24 1.13
N VAL A 52 -0.55 11.20 0.53
CA VAL A 52 0.15 10.39 -0.48
C VAL A 52 0.58 11.25 -1.67
N GLU A 53 -0.32 12.08 -2.18
CA GLU A 53 0.00 12.96 -3.31
C GLU A 53 1.11 13.95 -2.96
N GLU A 54 1.11 14.49 -1.74
CA GLU A 54 2.16 15.37 -1.26
C GLU A 54 3.52 14.65 -1.18
N GLU A 55 3.53 13.42 -0.68
CA GLU A 55 4.75 12.62 -0.59
C GLU A 55 5.28 12.23 -1.97
N VAL A 56 4.41 11.86 -2.90
CA VAL A 56 4.80 11.55 -4.28
C VAL A 56 5.48 12.78 -4.91
N ALA A 57 4.89 13.95 -4.73
CA ALA A 57 5.45 15.19 -5.25
C ALA A 57 6.78 15.54 -4.57
N ALA A 58 6.87 15.38 -3.25
CA ALA A 58 8.08 15.69 -2.50
C ALA A 58 9.26 14.80 -2.89
N HIS A 59 9.00 13.55 -3.27
CA HIS A 59 10.03 12.61 -3.74
C HIS A 59 10.30 12.75 -5.23
N GLU A 60 9.59 13.65 -5.92
CA GLU A 60 9.66 13.78 -7.37
C GLU A 60 9.46 12.44 -8.07
N ALA A 61 8.59 11.60 -7.48
CA ALA A 61 8.35 10.26 -7.97
C ALA A 61 7.37 10.25 -9.13
N ASP A 62 7.61 9.37 -10.10
CA ASP A 62 6.71 9.14 -11.22
C ASP A 62 5.74 8.01 -10.82
N ALA A 63 4.78 8.35 -9.97
CA ALA A 63 3.80 7.40 -9.45
C ALA A 63 2.39 7.95 -9.61
N GLU A 64 1.48 7.07 -10.02
CA GLU A 64 0.06 7.39 -10.10
C GLU A 64 -0.59 7.11 -8.75
N VAL A 65 -1.51 7.97 -8.32
CA VAL A 65 -2.27 7.77 -7.09
C VAL A 65 -3.73 7.51 -7.46
N VAL A 66 -4.28 6.39 -6.98
CA VAL A 66 -5.67 6.03 -7.20
C VAL A 66 -6.37 5.78 -5.85
N ARG A 67 -7.68 5.98 -5.83
CA ARG A 67 -8.51 5.66 -4.67
C ARG A 67 -9.43 4.50 -5.05
N LEU A 68 -9.46 3.48 -4.20
CA LEU A 68 -10.30 2.31 -4.40
C LEU A 68 -11.37 2.27 -3.32
N GLU A 69 -12.62 2.22 -3.72
CA GLU A 69 -13.76 2.15 -2.80
C GLU A 69 -14.22 0.71 -2.64
N GLY A 70 -14.74 0.39 -1.44
CA GLY A 70 -15.27 -0.92 -1.10
C GLY A 70 -14.42 -1.64 -0.07
N HIS A 71 -14.59 -2.96 0.01
CA HIS A 71 -13.82 -3.77 0.97
C HIS A 71 -12.33 -3.68 0.63
N PRO A 72 -11.49 -3.15 1.53
CA PRO A 72 -10.12 -2.76 1.17
C PRO A 72 -9.26 -3.88 0.61
N GLY A 73 -9.28 -5.04 1.24
CA GLY A 73 -8.50 -6.18 0.76
C GLY A 73 -8.98 -6.69 -0.59
N SER A 74 -10.29 -6.81 -0.76
CA SER A 74 -10.89 -7.32 -2.01
C SER A 74 -10.61 -6.38 -3.18
N VAL A 75 -10.84 -5.08 -3.00
CA VAL A 75 -10.63 -4.13 -4.11
C VAL A 75 -9.18 -4.04 -4.51
N LEU A 76 -8.27 -4.15 -3.55
CA LEU A 76 -6.84 -4.13 -3.85
C LEU A 76 -6.41 -5.36 -4.66
N VAL A 77 -6.86 -6.54 -4.26
CA VAL A 77 -6.56 -7.79 -4.99
C VAL A 77 -7.15 -7.74 -6.39
N GLU A 78 -8.41 -7.35 -6.54
CA GLU A 78 -9.08 -7.23 -7.83
C GLU A 78 -8.37 -6.23 -8.74
N TYR A 79 -7.97 -5.10 -8.20
CA TYR A 79 -7.25 -4.08 -8.96
C TYR A 79 -5.90 -4.59 -9.45
N ALA A 80 -5.13 -5.22 -8.56
CA ALA A 80 -3.81 -5.74 -8.91
C ALA A 80 -3.88 -6.84 -9.97
N GLU A 81 -4.83 -7.76 -9.84
CA GLU A 81 -4.99 -8.85 -10.80
C GLU A 81 -5.58 -8.36 -12.13
N GLY A 82 -6.59 -7.48 -12.07
CA GLY A 82 -7.26 -6.96 -13.26
C GLY A 82 -6.38 -6.07 -14.11
N GLU A 83 -5.48 -5.31 -13.50
CA GLU A 83 -4.59 -4.37 -14.20
C GLU A 83 -3.21 -4.96 -14.50
N GLY A 84 -2.99 -6.23 -14.20
CA GLY A 84 -1.75 -6.93 -14.55
C GLY A 84 -0.52 -6.50 -13.77
N PHE A 85 -0.68 -6.18 -12.49
CA PHE A 85 0.47 -5.87 -11.64
C PHE A 85 1.30 -7.11 -11.33
N ASP A 86 2.60 -6.93 -11.21
CA ASP A 86 3.54 -8.00 -10.88
C ASP A 86 3.67 -8.22 -9.37
N GLU A 87 3.43 -7.16 -8.59
CA GLU A 87 3.63 -7.21 -7.14
C GLU A 87 2.69 -6.25 -6.43
N ILE A 88 2.18 -6.69 -5.27
CA ILE A 88 1.46 -5.83 -4.33
C ILE A 88 2.39 -5.58 -3.15
N VAL A 89 2.60 -4.31 -2.80
CA VAL A 89 3.38 -3.92 -1.62
C VAL A 89 2.44 -3.39 -0.55
N LEU A 90 2.67 -3.80 0.68
CA LEU A 90 1.86 -3.40 1.84
C LEU A 90 2.76 -3.11 3.05
N GLY A 91 2.26 -2.33 4.00
CA GLY A 91 2.89 -2.22 5.29
C GLY A 91 2.84 -3.56 6.02
N GLY A 92 3.93 -3.94 6.65
CA GLY A 92 4.12 -5.25 7.26
C GLY A 92 3.56 -5.41 8.67
N GLY A 93 2.77 -4.44 9.14
CA GLY A 93 2.21 -4.45 10.48
C GLY A 93 3.14 -3.81 11.51
N GLU A 94 2.72 -3.85 12.75
CA GLU A 94 3.46 -3.25 13.87
C GLU A 94 3.92 -4.31 14.86
N LYS A 95 5.06 -4.06 15.51
CA LYS A 95 5.51 -4.93 16.58
C LYS A 95 4.70 -4.69 17.84
N SER A 96 4.22 -5.78 18.44
CA SER A 96 3.62 -5.72 19.76
C SER A 96 4.70 -5.51 20.84
N ALA A 97 4.27 -5.22 22.07
CA ALA A 97 5.17 -5.10 23.21
C ALA A 97 5.97 -6.37 23.48
N MET A 98 5.53 -7.51 22.99
CA MET A 98 6.21 -8.80 23.11
C MET A 98 7.14 -9.09 21.94
N GLY A 99 7.34 -8.13 21.04
CA GLY A 99 8.19 -8.29 19.87
C GLY A 99 7.56 -9.06 18.72
N LYS A 100 6.32 -9.48 18.84
CA LYS A 100 5.60 -10.16 17.77
C LYS A 100 5.04 -9.14 16.78
N ILE A 101 5.05 -9.47 15.50
CA ILE A 101 4.46 -8.62 14.47
C ILE A 101 2.97 -8.92 14.39
N GLN A 102 2.17 -7.87 14.48
CA GLN A 102 0.72 -7.95 14.28
C GLN A 102 0.40 -7.44 12.89
N MET A 103 -0.03 -8.35 12.03
CA MET A 103 -0.41 -8.04 10.67
C MET A 103 -1.81 -7.43 10.66
N GLY A 104 -1.98 -6.33 9.92
CA GLY A 104 -3.29 -5.72 9.75
C GLY A 104 -4.24 -6.58 8.92
N HIS A 105 -5.53 -6.33 9.02
CA HIS A 105 -6.56 -7.10 8.33
C HIS A 105 -6.43 -7.05 6.80
N ILE A 106 -6.04 -5.91 6.26
CA ILE A 106 -5.86 -5.75 4.81
C ILE A 106 -4.73 -6.64 4.31
N ALA A 107 -3.57 -6.60 4.98
CA ALA A 107 -2.41 -7.40 4.61
C ALA A 107 -2.73 -8.90 4.73
N GLU A 108 -3.39 -9.31 5.79
CA GLU A 108 -3.80 -10.70 5.98
C GLU A 108 -4.71 -11.17 4.86
N PHE A 109 -5.74 -10.39 4.53
CA PHE A 109 -6.66 -10.72 3.44
C PHE A 109 -5.92 -10.86 2.11
N VAL A 110 -5.06 -9.90 1.79
CA VAL A 110 -4.31 -9.90 0.53
C VAL A 110 -3.38 -11.12 0.44
N LEU A 111 -2.67 -11.43 1.51
CA LEU A 111 -1.78 -12.60 1.54
C LEU A 111 -2.54 -13.91 1.30
N LEU A 112 -3.75 -14.03 1.85
CA LEU A 112 -4.54 -15.25 1.74
C LEU A 112 -5.28 -15.40 0.40
N ASN A 113 -5.50 -14.30 -0.31
CA ASN A 113 -6.38 -14.29 -1.48
C ASN A 113 -5.70 -13.89 -2.79
N SER A 114 -4.54 -13.28 -2.75
CA SER A 114 -3.86 -12.79 -3.96
C SER A 114 -3.14 -13.91 -4.71
N HIS A 115 -3.25 -13.87 -6.05
CA HIS A 115 -2.42 -14.67 -6.95
C HIS A 115 -1.19 -13.88 -7.41
N VAL A 116 -1.15 -12.59 -7.11
CA VAL A 116 -0.02 -11.72 -7.38
C VAL A 116 0.93 -11.78 -6.18
N SER A 117 2.23 -11.70 -6.43
CA SER A 117 3.24 -11.67 -5.37
C SER A 117 2.99 -10.52 -4.41
N VAL A 118 3.21 -10.76 -3.12
CA VAL A 118 2.98 -9.76 -2.07
C VAL A 118 4.27 -9.54 -1.30
N LYS A 119 4.63 -8.27 -1.14
CA LYS A 119 5.79 -7.84 -0.36
C LYS A 119 5.32 -7.01 0.83
N LEU A 120 5.76 -7.39 2.01
CA LEU A 120 5.49 -6.64 3.24
C LEU A 120 6.72 -5.80 3.61
N VAL A 121 6.52 -4.50 3.78
CA VAL A 121 7.57 -3.56 4.20
C VAL A 121 7.46 -3.33 5.69
N ARG A 122 8.53 -3.55 6.41
CA ARG A 122 8.60 -3.42 7.87
C ARG A 122 9.46 -2.25 8.30
#